data_ecf1a38c0567832734a146c7baf8e78d
#
_entry.id   ecf1a38c0567832734a146c7baf8e78d
#
_cell.length_a   1.000
_cell.length_b   1.000
_cell.length_c   1.000
_cell.angle_alpha   90.00
_cell.angle_beta   90.00
_cell.angle_gamma   90.00
#
_symmetry.space_group_name_H-M   'P 1'
#
loop_
_entity.id
_entity.type
_entity.pdbx_description
1 polymer ?
#
loop_
_entity_poly.entity_id
_entity_poly.type
_entity_poly.pdbx_seq_one_letter_code
_entity_poly.pdbx_strand_id
1 'polypeptide(L)'
;MLQKIQRFGGAMFAPAMLFSISGLMVGVSALATTADIVGDLAVYGTPWYVFWTIIQRGSWTVFKRLPLLFAVALPIGLAQKQPARCCLEALVAYFAYCFFLSEIIKLSGDNLGLEYPSSLTSASGITVIDGIKTLDTGIIGPLAVSATVVAIHDRFYDAKVPDWLGTFSGSSLVYLISFFAVFALAAISAAIVPYVYDVTDTLRHALAGVGPFGVGIFVFLERALEPFGLHHLLYMPIYYDNLVINDGIYATWSSLLPILSHSTRPLNELAPWAGFTATGWVKLFGLPAIAAAFYSTAKPERRAGLRVILVP
;
A
#
# COMPACT_ATOMS: atom_id res chain seq x y z
N MET A 1 -8.49 -20.91 -13.19
CA MET A 1 -7.36 -20.20 -12.59
C MET A 1 -7.35 -18.72 -12.98
N LEU A 2 -7.43 -18.37 -14.26
CA LEU A 2 -7.42 -16.99 -14.77
C LEU A 2 -8.53 -16.11 -14.15
N GLN A 3 -9.76 -16.61 -14.03
CA GLN A 3 -10.88 -15.87 -13.41
C GLN A 3 -10.64 -15.50 -11.94
N LYS A 4 -9.94 -16.35 -11.15
CA LYS A 4 -9.60 -16.03 -9.76
C LYS A 4 -8.57 -14.91 -9.69
N ILE A 5 -7.57 -14.93 -10.59
CA ILE A 5 -6.57 -13.88 -10.70
C ILE A 5 -7.22 -12.55 -11.12
N GLN A 6 -8.13 -12.58 -12.10
CA GLN A 6 -8.86 -11.38 -12.54
C GLN A 6 -9.76 -10.81 -11.43
N ARG A 7 -10.44 -11.66 -10.64
CA ARG A 7 -11.22 -11.20 -9.48
C ARG A 7 -10.33 -10.58 -8.41
N PHE A 8 -9.18 -11.17 -8.13
CA PHE A 8 -8.19 -10.61 -7.21
C PHE A 8 -7.70 -9.25 -7.71
N GLY A 9 -7.28 -9.14 -8.98
CA GLY A 9 -6.87 -7.87 -9.59
C GLY A 9 -7.99 -6.81 -9.53
N GLY A 10 -9.24 -7.21 -9.80
CA GLY A 10 -10.40 -6.34 -9.66
C GLY A 10 -10.63 -5.84 -8.22
N ALA A 11 -10.40 -6.69 -7.21
CA ALA A 11 -10.48 -6.28 -5.81
C ALA A 11 -9.40 -5.27 -5.43
N MET A 12 -8.19 -5.39 -6.01
CA MET A 12 -7.08 -4.46 -5.80
C MET A 12 -7.29 -3.10 -6.47
N PHE A 13 -8.20 -2.99 -7.43
CA PHE A 13 -8.46 -1.77 -8.16
C PHE A 13 -9.15 -0.70 -7.29
N ALA A 14 -10.03 -1.09 -6.38
CA ALA A 14 -10.77 -0.15 -5.53
C ALA A 14 -9.86 0.74 -4.66
N PRO A 15 -8.89 0.20 -3.87
CA PRO A 15 -7.92 1.04 -3.17
C PRO A 15 -7.03 1.84 -4.13
N ALA A 16 -6.68 1.30 -5.30
CA ALA A 16 -5.84 2.00 -6.27
C ALA A 16 -6.47 3.31 -6.78
N MET A 17 -7.79 3.36 -6.95
CA MET A 17 -8.48 4.60 -7.33
C MET A 17 -8.40 5.68 -6.25
N LEU A 18 -8.43 5.30 -4.97
CA LEU A 18 -8.27 6.25 -3.86
C LEU A 18 -6.87 6.87 -3.84
N PHE A 19 -5.85 6.11 -4.26
CA PHE A 19 -4.48 6.63 -4.37
C PHE A 19 -4.35 7.72 -5.41
N SER A 20 -5.05 7.62 -6.53
CA SER A 20 -4.99 8.60 -7.60
C SER A 20 -5.45 9.98 -7.11
N ILE A 21 -6.59 10.04 -6.41
CA ILE A 21 -7.12 11.29 -5.86
C ILE A 21 -6.21 11.82 -4.74
N SER A 22 -5.83 10.95 -3.80
CA SER A 22 -4.96 11.34 -2.69
C SER A 22 -3.59 11.79 -3.19
N GLY A 23 -3.01 11.11 -4.19
CA GLY A 23 -1.75 11.51 -4.82
C GLY A 23 -1.82 12.86 -5.51
N LEU A 24 -2.92 13.13 -6.24
CA LEU A 24 -3.17 14.43 -6.84
C LEU A 24 -3.23 15.54 -5.78
N MET A 25 -3.97 15.29 -4.69
CA MET A 25 -4.08 16.27 -3.60
C MET A 25 -2.76 16.50 -2.86
N VAL A 26 -1.95 15.45 -2.65
CA VAL A 26 -0.58 15.58 -2.10
C VAL A 26 0.28 16.42 -3.06
N GLY A 27 0.25 16.14 -4.36
CA GLY A 27 1.02 16.86 -5.35
C GLY A 27 0.63 18.34 -5.45
N VAL A 28 -0.66 18.64 -5.56
CA VAL A 28 -1.16 20.03 -5.57
C VAL A 28 -0.79 20.77 -4.30
N SER A 29 -0.95 20.12 -3.14
CA SER A 29 -0.59 20.73 -1.85
C SER A 29 0.91 20.98 -1.73
N ALA A 30 1.75 20.09 -2.24
CA ALA A 30 3.19 20.26 -2.25
C ALA A 30 3.59 21.48 -3.12
N LEU A 31 3.01 21.63 -4.31
CA LEU A 31 3.23 22.79 -5.16
C LEU A 31 2.77 24.09 -4.48
N ALA A 32 1.59 24.08 -3.85
CA ALA A 32 1.02 25.22 -3.17
C ALA A 32 1.77 25.65 -1.89
N THR A 33 2.60 24.78 -1.33
CA THR A 33 3.45 25.07 -0.14
C THR A 33 4.91 25.32 -0.51
N THR A 34 5.27 25.30 -1.81
CA THR A 34 6.63 25.55 -2.27
C THR A 34 6.82 27.04 -2.56
N ALA A 35 7.74 27.69 -1.83
CA ALA A 35 7.99 29.13 -1.94
C ALA A 35 8.48 29.56 -3.33
N ASP A 36 9.25 28.71 -4.02
CA ASP A 36 9.73 28.97 -5.39
C ASP A 36 8.59 29.06 -6.41
N ILE A 37 7.39 28.57 -6.09
CA ILE A 37 6.23 28.55 -6.97
C ILE A 37 5.23 29.65 -6.61
N VAL A 38 4.88 29.77 -5.33
CA VAL A 38 3.83 30.68 -4.86
C VAL A 38 4.36 31.86 -4.02
N GLY A 39 5.66 31.99 -3.88
CA GLY A 39 6.30 33.11 -3.20
C GLY A 39 5.89 33.24 -1.72
N ASP A 40 5.62 34.46 -1.29
CA ASP A 40 5.31 34.79 0.11
C ASP A 40 4.07 34.10 0.68
N LEU A 41 3.17 33.57 -0.16
CA LEU A 41 2.03 32.78 0.30
C LEU A 41 2.46 31.49 1.00
N ALA A 42 3.60 30.90 0.60
CA ALA A 42 4.16 29.70 1.22
C ALA A 42 4.90 29.93 2.53
N VAL A 43 4.97 31.17 3.04
CA VAL A 43 5.61 31.46 4.32
C VAL A 43 4.87 30.76 5.44
N TYR A 44 5.63 30.10 6.33
CA TYR A 44 5.07 29.37 7.48
C TYR A 44 4.18 30.27 8.33
N GLY A 45 2.98 29.78 8.65
CA GLY A 45 1.99 30.50 9.47
C GLY A 45 1.02 31.36 8.68
N THR A 46 1.20 31.55 7.37
CA THR A 46 0.18 32.21 6.53
C THR A 46 -1.07 31.35 6.46
N PRO A 47 -2.30 31.92 6.33
CA PRO A 47 -3.53 31.14 6.16
C PRO A 47 -3.47 30.19 4.97
N TRP A 48 -2.80 30.60 3.88
CA TRP A 48 -2.57 29.78 2.68
C TRP A 48 -1.73 28.54 3.01
N TYR A 49 -0.56 28.73 3.64
CA TYR A 49 0.33 27.63 4.03
C TYR A 49 -0.35 26.66 4.98
N VAL A 50 -1.07 27.18 5.99
CA VAL A 50 -1.79 26.35 6.96
C VAL A 50 -2.86 25.51 6.27
N PHE A 51 -3.67 26.12 5.41
CA PHE A 51 -4.71 25.43 4.66
C PHE A 51 -4.14 24.27 3.85
N TRP A 52 -3.14 24.54 3.00
CA TRP A 52 -2.56 23.50 2.14
C TRP A 52 -1.80 22.44 2.92
N THR A 53 -1.16 22.79 4.03
CA THR A 53 -0.52 21.80 4.91
C THR A 53 -1.54 20.85 5.54
N ILE A 54 -2.71 21.35 5.94
CA ILE A 54 -3.80 20.52 6.47
C ILE A 54 -4.30 19.55 5.38
N ILE A 55 -4.56 20.07 4.18
CA ILE A 55 -4.98 19.25 3.03
C ILE A 55 -3.93 18.18 2.71
N GLN A 56 -2.66 18.54 2.67
CA GLN A 56 -1.55 17.61 2.42
C GLN A 56 -1.52 16.48 3.44
N ARG A 57 -1.57 16.82 4.74
CA ARG A 57 -1.56 15.82 5.82
C ARG A 57 -2.79 14.91 5.77
N GLY A 58 -3.97 15.45 5.48
CA GLY A 58 -5.18 14.68 5.28
C GLY A 58 -5.06 13.71 4.10
N SER A 59 -4.47 14.14 3.00
CA SER A 59 -4.29 13.34 1.79
C SER A 59 -3.32 12.18 1.98
N TRP A 60 -2.34 12.30 2.89
CA TRP A 60 -1.43 11.20 3.25
C TRP A 60 -2.13 10.05 3.99
N THR A 61 -3.36 10.23 4.46
CA THR A 61 -4.10 9.19 5.21
C THR A 61 -4.21 7.89 4.41
N VAL A 62 -4.50 7.97 3.11
CA VAL A 62 -4.67 6.80 2.23
C VAL A 62 -3.35 6.00 2.17
N PHE A 63 -2.23 6.70 1.96
CA PHE A 63 -0.92 6.05 1.84
C PHE A 63 -0.43 5.47 3.17
N LYS A 64 -0.66 6.17 4.29
CA LYS A 64 -0.26 5.69 5.62
C LYS A 64 -1.13 4.54 6.14
N ARG A 65 -2.32 4.33 5.56
CA ARG A 65 -3.27 3.27 5.97
C ARG A 65 -3.43 2.19 4.89
N LEU A 66 -2.42 2.06 4.01
CA LEU A 66 -2.41 1.06 2.95
C LEU A 66 -2.75 -0.36 3.43
N PRO A 67 -2.11 -0.89 4.48
CA PRO A 67 -2.41 -2.23 4.96
C PRO A 67 -3.89 -2.41 5.30
N LEU A 68 -4.48 -1.42 5.98
CA LEU A 68 -5.89 -1.45 6.36
C LEU A 68 -6.83 -1.40 5.16
N LEU A 69 -6.51 -0.54 4.18
CA LEU A 69 -7.31 -0.43 2.95
C LEU A 69 -7.34 -1.76 2.18
N PHE A 70 -6.21 -2.46 2.10
CA PHE A 70 -6.15 -3.77 1.46
C PHE A 70 -6.86 -4.86 2.26
N ALA A 71 -6.78 -4.81 3.60
CA ALA A 71 -7.53 -5.72 4.45
C ALA A 71 -9.04 -5.65 4.20
N VAL A 72 -9.58 -4.45 3.95
CA VAL A 72 -11.01 -4.23 3.69
C VAL A 72 -11.38 -4.42 2.23
N ALA A 73 -10.52 -4.03 1.29
CA ALA A 73 -10.83 -4.07 -0.14
C ALA A 73 -10.94 -5.49 -0.71
N LEU A 74 -10.10 -6.40 -0.21
CA LEU A 74 -10.07 -7.77 -0.71
C LEU A 74 -11.41 -8.50 -0.53
N PRO A 75 -12.09 -8.46 0.64
CA PRO A 75 -13.42 -9.02 0.83
C PRO A 75 -14.47 -8.45 -0.12
N ILE A 76 -14.42 -7.14 -0.45
CA ILE A 76 -15.37 -6.51 -1.37
C ILE A 76 -15.37 -7.22 -2.73
N GLY A 77 -14.20 -7.56 -3.24
CA GLY A 77 -14.05 -8.19 -4.56
C GLY A 77 -14.13 -9.71 -4.56
N LEU A 78 -13.79 -10.36 -3.45
CA LEU A 78 -13.66 -11.82 -3.40
C LEU A 78 -14.79 -12.55 -2.68
N ALA A 79 -15.39 -11.96 -1.63
CA ALA A 79 -16.48 -12.61 -0.88
C ALA A 79 -17.67 -12.88 -1.80
N GLN A 80 -18.21 -14.11 -1.71
CA GLN A 80 -19.35 -14.53 -2.50
C GLN A 80 -20.68 -14.23 -1.80
N LYS A 81 -20.64 -14.10 -0.47
CA LYS A 81 -21.80 -13.87 0.39
C LYS A 81 -21.56 -12.62 1.23
N GLN A 82 -22.58 -11.80 1.40
CA GLN A 82 -22.57 -10.65 2.31
C GLN A 82 -21.22 -9.88 2.38
N PRO A 83 -20.67 -9.33 1.27
CA PRO A 83 -19.32 -8.74 1.25
C PRO A 83 -19.09 -7.69 2.33
N ALA A 84 -20.10 -6.87 2.64
CA ALA A 84 -20.00 -5.84 3.66
C ALA A 84 -19.74 -6.42 5.07
N ARG A 85 -20.35 -7.58 5.39
CA ARG A 85 -20.08 -8.27 6.66
C ARG A 85 -18.69 -8.89 6.66
N CYS A 86 -18.30 -9.49 5.55
CA CYS A 86 -16.95 -10.02 5.39
C CYS A 86 -15.86 -8.93 5.54
N CYS A 87 -16.12 -7.71 5.06
CA CYS A 87 -15.23 -6.57 5.27
C CYS A 87 -15.05 -6.24 6.75
N LEU A 88 -16.14 -6.22 7.52
CA LEU A 88 -16.06 -5.95 8.95
C LEU A 88 -15.31 -7.08 9.68
N GLU A 89 -15.59 -8.32 9.33
CA GLU A 89 -14.90 -9.50 9.89
C GLU A 89 -13.39 -9.45 9.59
N ALA A 90 -13.01 -9.11 8.35
CA ALA A 90 -11.62 -8.98 7.95
C ALA A 90 -10.93 -7.80 8.64
N LEU A 91 -11.61 -6.67 8.82
CA LEU A 91 -11.09 -5.52 9.54
C LEU A 91 -10.75 -5.88 10.99
N VAL A 92 -11.69 -6.50 11.70
CA VAL A 92 -11.48 -6.88 13.10
C VAL A 92 -10.44 -8.00 13.22
N ALA A 93 -10.44 -8.97 12.30
CA ALA A 93 -9.43 -10.02 12.24
C ALA A 93 -8.02 -9.47 11.98
N TYR A 94 -7.90 -8.42 11.15
CA TYR A 94 -6.62 -7.77 10.91
C TYR A 94 -6.09 -7.04 12.15
N PHE A 95 -6.93 -6.35 12.90
CA PHE A 95 -6.51 -5.80 14.19
C PHE A 95 -6.10 -6.89 15.18
N ALA A 96 -6.87 -7.99 15.27
CA ALA A 96 -6.50 -9.12 16.10
C ALA A 96 -5.13 -9.71 15.70
N TYR A 97 -4.87 -9.84 14.40
CA TYR A 97 -3.58 -10.25 13.85
C TYR A 97 -2.43 -9.33 14.31
N CYS A 98 -2.62 -8.01 14.23
CA CYS A 98 -1.62 -7.04 14.68
C CYS A 98 -1.35 -7.16 16.19
N PHE A 99 -2.39 -7.35 17.00
CA PHE A 99 -2.24 -7.59 18.45
C PHE A 99 -1.52 -8.91 18.73
N PHE A 100 -1.86 -9.99 18.03
CA PHE A 100 -1.17 -11.26 18.20
C PHE A 100 0.31 -11.15 17.86
N LEU A 101 0.65 -10.51 16.75
CA LEU A 101 2.05 -10.25 16.40
C LEU A 101 2.76 -9.42 17.47
N SER A 102 2.12 -8.35 17.96
CA SER A 102 2.66 -7.53 19.03
C SER A 102 3.01 -8.35 20.27
N GLU A 103 2.09 -9.18 20.74
CA GLU A 103 2.31 -9.97 21.94
C GLU A 103 3.26 -11.16 21.72
N ILE A 104 3.25 -11.78 20.53
CA ILE A 104 4.23 -12.83 20.18
C ILE A 104 5.65 -12.26 20.21
N ILE A 105 5.89 -11.08 19.61
CA ILE A 105 7.21 -10.45 19.61
C ILE A 105 7.62 -10.06 21.02
N LYS A 106 6.70 -9.53 21.80
CA LYS A 106 6.96 -9.11 23.19
C LYS A 106 7.34 -10.26 24.13
N LEU A 107 6.69 -11.41 23.93
CA LEU A 107 6.86 -12.59 24.78
C LEU A 107 7.95 -13.56 24.27
N SER A 108 8.23 -13.58 22.97
CA SER A 108 9.07 -14.58 22.33
C SER A 108 10.07 -13.96 21.34
N GLY A 109 10.19 -12.64 21.29
CA GLY A 109 11.04 -11.93 20.32
C GLY A 109 12.50 -12.34 20.42
N ASP A 110 13.04 -12.46 21.64
CA ASP A 110 14.43 -12.86 21.87
C ASP A 110 14.74 -14.22 21.24
N ASN A 111 13.79 -15.17 21.29
CA ASN A 111 13.95 -16.51 20.68
C ASN A 111 13.85 -16.48 19.14
N LEU A 112 13.23 -15.43 18.59
CA LEU A 112 13.01 -15.24 17.15
C LEU A 112 14.03 -14.27 16.53
N GLY A 113 14.98 -13.77 17.31
CA GLY A 113 15.93 -12.75 16.87
C GLY A 113 15.30 -11.38 16.61
N LEU A 114 14.12 -11.13 17.21
CA LEU A 114 13.37 -9.89 17.10
C LEU A 114 13.46 -9.11 18.41
N GLU A 115 14.13 -7.98 18.40
CA GLU A 115 14.09 -7.07 19.53
C GLU A 115 12.79 -6.26 19.52
N TYR A 116 12.11 -6.21 20.67
CA TYR A 116 10.98 -5.30 20.88
C TYR A 116 11.52 -3.93 21.35
N PRO A 117 11.88 -3.01 20.44
CA PRO A 117 12.63 -1.82 20.79
C PRO A 117 11.78 -0.85 21.64
N SER A 118 12.42 -0.18 22.57
CA SER A 118 11.80 0.90 23.36
C SER A 118 11.50 2.13 22.49
N SER A 119 12.30 2.37 21.44
CA SER A 119 12.09 3.39 20.42
C SER A 119 11.99 2.75 19.04
N LEU A 120 11.08 3.26 18.21
CA LEU A 120 10.92 2.80 16.82
C LEU A 120 12.15 3.28 16.02
N THR A 121 13.00 2.35 15.67
CA THR A 121 14.06 2.58 14.69
C THR A 121 13.68 1.79 13.43
N SER A 122 13.90 2.37 12.29
CA SER A 122 13.53 1.81 10.98
C SER A 122 14.18 0.45 10.67
N ALA A 123 15.24 0.11 11.39
CA ALA A 123 15.96 -1.16 11.24
C ALA A 123 15.31 -2.32 12.02
N SER A 124 14.32 -2.06 12.87
CA SER A 124 13.75 -3.08 13.77
C SER A 124 12.70 -3.97 13.14
N GLY A 125 12.24 -3.68 11.91
CA GLY A 125 11.11 -4.37 11.29
C GLY A 125 9.78 -4.20 12.03
N ILE A 126 9.69 -3.24 12.95
CA ILE A 126 8.51 -2.96 13.77
C ILE A 126 7.90 -1.64 13.35
N THR A 127 6.59 -1.63 13.16
CA THR A 127 5.79 -0.46 12.80
C THR A 127 4.66 -0.22 13.81
N VAL A 128 4.01 0.93 13.70
CA VAL A 128 2.79 1.23 14.47
C VAL A 128 1.61 1.33 13.52
N ILE A 129 0.70 0.37 13.64
CA ILE A 129 -0.55 0.34 12.89
C ILE A 129 -1.69 0.71 13.85
N ASP A 130 -2.27 1.88 13.64
CA ASP A 130 -3.37 2.42 14.46
C ASP A 130 -3.15 2.34 15.98
N GLY A 131 -1.93 2.68 16.43
CA GLY A 131 -1.53 2.66 17.83
C GLY A 131 -1.02 1.30 18.33
N ILE A 132 -1.12 0.24 17.53
CA ILE A 132 -0.61 -1.09 17.85
C ILE A 132 0.82 -1.20 17.32
N LYS A 133 1.78 -1.39 18.22
CA LYS A 133 3.18 -1.65 17.87
C LYS A 133 3.32 -3.11 17.46
N THR A 134 3.54 -3.37 16.18
CA THR A 134 3.49 -4.70 15.59
C THR A 134 4.62 -4.90 14.57
N LEU A 135 4.83 -6.14 14.15
CA LEU A 135 5.75 -6.46 13.07
C LEU A 135 5.22 -5.86 11.75
N ASP A 136 6.10 -5.20 11.02
CA ASP A 136 5.77 -4.70 9.69
C ASP A 136 5.70 -5.87 8.71
N THR A 137 4.50 -6.25 8.35
CA THR A 137 4.23 -7.29 7.36
C THR A 137 3.91 -6.72 5.98
N GLY A 138 4.10 -5.41 5.83
CA GLY A 138 3.75 -4.67 4.62
C GLY A 138 2.32 -4.92 4.19
N ILE A 139 2.11 -5.05 2.88
CA ILE A 139 0.79 -5.33 2.29
C ILE A 139 0.45 -6.84 2.32
N ILE A 140 1.45 -7.69 2.41
CA ILE A 140 1.26 -9.16 2.33
C ILE A 140 0.49 -9.67 3.55
N GLY A 141 0.78 -9.15 4.74
CA GLY A 141 0.07 -9.52 5.96
C GLY A 141 -1.45 -9.30 5.88
N PRO A 142 -1.92 -8.07 5.64
CA PRO A 142 -3.35 -7.80 5.52
C PRO A 142 -4.03 -8.55 4.35
N LEU A 143 -3.34 -8.79 3.23
CA LEU A 143 -3.87 -9.62 2.16
C LEU A 143 -4.04 -11.09 2.58
N ALA A 144 -3.07 -11.65 3.30
CA ALA A 144 -3.14 -13.01 3.82
C ALA A 144 -4.28 -13.16 4.85
N VAL A 145 -4.41 -12.19 5.77
CA VAL A 145 -5.52 -12.14 6.74
C VAL A 145 -6.86 -12.11 6.01
N SER A 146 -7.04 -11.19 5.08
CA SER A 146 -8.30 -11.04 4.35
C SER A 146 -8.63 -12.25 3.50
N ALA A 147 -7.65 -12.84 2.80
CA ALA A 147 -7.86 -14.06 2.04
C ALA A 147 -8.31 -15.22 2.94
N THR A 148 -7.71 -15.33 4.15
CA THR A 148 -8.09 -16.32 5.15
C THR A 148 -9.54 -16.09 5.61
N VAL A 149 -9.89 -14.85 5.96
CA VAL A 149 -11.25 -14.48 6.41
C VAL A 149 -12.28 -14.74 5.30
N VAL A 150 -12.00 -14.34 4.06
CA VAL A 150 -12.90 -14.60 2.91
C VAL A 150 -13.14 -16.10 2.73
N ALA A 151 -12.09 -16.91 2.81
CA ALA A 151 -12.21 -18.36 2.67
C ALA A 151 -13.08 -18.99 3.78
N ILE A 152 -12.91 -18.51 5.02
CA ILE A 152 -13.72 -18.95 6.18
C ILE A 152 -15.15 -18.44 6.05
N HIS A 153 -15.33 -17.17 5.67
CA HIS A 153 -16.63 -16.54 5.49
C HIS A 153 -17.48 -17.29 4.45
N ASP A 154 -16.96 -17.48 3.24
CA ASP A 154 -17.69 -18.14 2.16
C ASP A 154 -18.08 -19.57 2.50
N ARG A 155 -17.29 -20.25 3.37
CA ARG A 155 -17.55 -21.62 3.79
C ARG A 155 -18.53 -21.73 4.98
N PHE A 156 -18.39 -20.88 5.99
CA PHE A 156 -19.05 -21.07 7.28
C PHE A 156 -20.15 -20.06 7.59
N TYR A 157 -20.33 -19.01 6.76
CA TYR A 157 -21.33 -17.97 7.00
C TYR A 157 -22.76 -18.50 7.17
N ASP A 158 -23.17 -19.48 6.35
CA ASP A 158 -24.50 -20.12 6.40
C ASP A 158 -24.47 -21.45 7.16
N ALA A 159 -23.42 -21.75 7.90
CA ALA A 159 -23.34 -22.98 8.66
C ALA A 159 -24.41 -23.01 9.77
N LYS A 160 -25.15 -24.09 9.83
CA LYS A 160 -26.15 -24.32 10.87
C LYS A 160 -25.44 -24.69 12.17
N VAL A 161 -25.66 -23.92 13.20
CA VAL A 161 -25.24 -24.23 14.56
C VAL A 161 -26.44 -24.78 15.36
N PRO A 162 -26.21 -25.55 16.44
CA PRO A 162 -27.30 -25.97 17.33
C PRO A 162 -28.11 -24.78 17.86
N ASP A 163 -29.41 -24.97 18.11
CA ASP A 163 -30.34 -23.88 18.47
C ASP A 163 -29.85 -23.06 19.68
N TRP A 164 -29.22 -23.71 20.67
CA TRP A 164 -28.67 -23.05 21.85
C TRP A 164 -27.44 -22.15 21.53
N LEU A 165 -26.81 -22.32 20.40
CA LEU A 165 -25.72 -21.46 19.85
C LEU A 165 -26.21 -20.53 18.73
N GLY A 166 -27.51 -20.45 18.48
CA GLY A 166 -28.07 -19.68 17.35
C GLY A 166 -27.60 -18.23 17.27
N THR A 167 -27.38 -17.58 18.43
CA THR A 167 -26.82 -16.22 18.50
C THR A 167 -25.39 -16.10 17.93
N PHE A 168 -24.65 -17.19 17.88
CA PHE A 168 -23.29 -17.24 17.33
C PHE A 168 -23.24 -17.66 15.86
N SER A 169 -24.37 -17.72 15.17
CA SER A 169 -24.41 -18.00 13.73
C SER A 169 -23.92 -16.80 12.88
N GLY A 170 -23.64 -17.05 11.61
CA GLY A 170 -23.21 -16.03 10.65
C GLY A 170 -21.86 -15.41 10.99
N SER A 171 -21.78 -14.08 11.04
CA SER A 171 -20.53 -13.33 11.26
C SER A 171 -19.83 -13.67 12.57
N SER A 172 -20.58 -14.00 13.64
CA SER A 172 -20.00 -14.38 14.93
C SER A 172 -19.22 -15.69 14.83
N LEU A 173 -19.76 -16.70 14.14
CA LEU A 173 -19.08 -17.97 13.90
C LEU A 173 -17.85 -17.77 13.02
N VAL A 174 -18.00 -17.01 11.92
CA VAL A 174 -16.90 -16.69 11.01
C VAL A 174 -15.78 -16.02 11.77
N TYR A 175 -16.09 -15.01 12.60
CA TYR A 175 -15.08 -14.30 13.37
C TYR A 175 -14.39 -15.22 14.39
N LEU A 176 -15.13 -16.07 15.09
CA LEU A 176 -14.55 -17.03 16.03
C LEU A 176 -13.54 -17.96 15.37
N ILE A 177 -13.88 -18.52 14.21
CA ILE A 177 -12.96 -19.38 13.45
C ILE A 177 -11.77 -18.57 12.93
N SER A 178 -12.04 -17.37 12.40
CA SER A 178 -11.01 -16.47 11.87
C SER A 178 -10.03 -16.02 12.95
N PHE A 179 -10.49 -15.81 14.19
CA PHE A 179 -9.65 -15.42 15.33
C PHE A 179 -8.52 -16.42 15.56
N PHE A 180 -8.82 -17.72 15.59
CA PHE A 180 -7.80 -18.76 15.74
C PHE A 180 -6.95 -18.94 14.49
N ALA A 181 -7.55 -18.79 13.30
CA ALA A 181 -6.81 -18.88 12.04
C ALA A 181 -5.80 -17.74 11.90
N VAL A 182 -6.18 -16.50 12.26
CA VAL A 182 -5.24 -15.37 12.21
C VAL A 182 -4.22 -15.39 13.35
N PHE A 183 -4.52 -16.02 14.47
CA PHE A 183 -3.51 -16.31 15.51
C PHE A 183 -2.41 -17.24 14.96
N ALA A 184 -2.79 -18.34 14.31
CA ALA A 184 -1.84 -19.23 13.65
C ALA A 184 -1.05 -18.50 12.54
N LEU A 185 -1.73 -17.66 11.75
CA LEU A 185 -1.09 -16.84 10.72
C LEU A 185 -0.09 -15.85 11.34
N ALA A 186 -0.41 -15.24 12.47
CA ALA A 186 0.49 -14.33 13.19
C ALA A 186 1.75 -15.07 13.68
N ALA A 187 1.60 -16.28 14.23
CA ALA A 187 2.74 -17.09 14.65
C ALA A 187 3.64 -17.47 13.46
N ILE A 188 3.04 -17.86 12.34
CA ILE A 188 3.78 -18.14 11.09
C ILE A 188 4.50 -16.88 10.59
N SER A 189 3.81 -15.73 10.59
CA SER A 189 4.39 -14.45 10.17
C SER A 189 5.56 -14.03 11.06
N ALA A 190 5.44 -14.17 12.37
CA ALA A 190 6.51 -13.86 13.30
C ALA A 190 7.77 -14.71 13.06
N ALA A 191 7.59 -15.97 12.64
CA ALA A 191 8.69 -16.85 12.32
C ALA A 191 9.33 -16.57 10.95
N ILE A 192 8.54 -16.14 9.94
CA ILE A 192 8.99 -15.99 8.55
C ILE A 192 9.51 -14.58 8.25
N VAL A 193 8.83 -13.54 8.77
CA VAL A 193 9.10 -12.15 8.40
C VAL A 193 10.55 -11.71 8.68
N PRO A 194 11.24 -12.14 9.74
CA PRO A 194 12.64 -11.80 9.93
C PRO A 194 13.53 -12.23 8.75
N TYR A 195 13.31 -13.43 8.22
CA TYR A 195 14.03 -13.92 7.04
C TYR A 195 13.68 -13.14 5.77
N VAL A 196 12.43 -12.66 5.67
CA VAL A 196 12.02 -11.80 4.57
C VAL A 196 12.75 -10.46 4.64
N TYR A 197 12.97 -9.91 5.83
CA TYR A 197 13.76 -8.68 6.00
C TYR A 197 15.21 -8.88 5.55
N ASP A 198 15.86 -9.98 5.92
CA ASP A 198 17.22 -10.28 5.49
C ASP A 198 17.34 -10.38 3.96
N VAL A 199 16.38 -11.07 3.32
CA VAL A 199 16.28 -11.14 1.86
C VAL A 199 16.02 -9.77 1.25
N THR A 200 15.14 -8.98 1.86
CA THR A 200 14.81 -7.63 1.40
C THR A 200 16.01 -6.70 1.49
N ASP A 201 16.78 -6.77 2.58
CA ASP A 201 17.99 -5.97 2.74
C ASP A 201 19.06 -6.36 1.71
N THR A 202 19.24 -7.66 1.50
CA THR A 202 20.11 -8.20 0.44
C THR A 202 19.66 -7.69 -0.94
N LEU A 203 18.36 -7.71 -1.23
CA LEU A 203 17.78 -7.21 -2.48
C LEU A 203 17.97 -5.70 -2.62
N ARG A 204 17.80 -4.95 -1.54
CA ARG A 204 18.07 -3.49 -1.49
C ARG A 204 19.48 -3.17 -1.90
N HIS A 205 20.48 -3.85 -1.29
CA HIS A 205 21.88 -3.68 -1.62
C HIS A 205 22.19 -4.11 -3.07
N ALA A 206 21.60 -5.20 -3.52
CA ALA A 206 21.73 -5.65 -4.91
C ALA A 206 21.14 -4.65 -5.90
N LEU A 207 19.94 -4.16 -5.67
CA LEU A 207 19.29 -3.17 -6.55
C LEU A 207 20.04 -1.84 -6.57
N ALA A 208 20.57 -1.39 -5.42
CA ALA A 208 21.41 -0.21 -5.35
C ALA A 208 22.73 -0.39 -6.13
N GLY A 209 23.29 -1.61 -6.11
CA GLY A 209 24.54 -1.94 -6.81
C GLY A 209 24.41 -2.15 -8.32
N VAL A 210 23.23 -2.55 -8.81
CA VAL A 210 23.00 -2.83 -10.25
C VAL A 210 22.68 -1.54 -11.05
N GLY A 211 22.44 -0.42 -10.35
CA GLY A 211 22.22 0.88 -10.99
C GLY A 211 21.06 0.88 -11.99
N PRO A 212 21.24 1.45 -13.20
CA PRO A 212 20.17 1.59 -14.19
C PRO A 212 19.53 0.27 -14.63
N PHE A 213 20.27 -0.84 -14.61
CA PHE A 213 19.76 -2.16 -14.98
C PHE A 213 18.74 -2.68 -13.94
N GLY A 214 18.97 -2.48 -12.65
CA GLY A 214 18.01 -2.85 -11.60
C GLY A 214 16.69 -2.10 -11.75
N VAL A 215 16.76 -0.81 -12.04
CA VAL A 215 15.57 0.01 -12.34
C VAL A 215 14.87 -0.51 -13.60
N GLY A 216 15.62 -0.87 -14.64
CA GLY A 216 15.06 -1.41 -15.88
C GLY A 216 14.29 -2.73 -15.65
N ILE A 217 14.87 -3.67 -14.90
CA ILE A 217 14.22 -4.94 -14.52
C ILE A 217 12.95 -4.66 -13.71
N PHE A 218 13.02 -3.77 -12.73
CA PHE A 218 11.86 -3.40 -11.92
C PHE A 218 10.71 -2.85 -12.77
N VAL A 219 10.99 -1.86 -13.62
CA VAL A 219 9.98 -1.24 -14.49
C VAL A 219 9.40 -2.27 -15.47
N PHE A 220 10.23 -3.17 -16.01
CA PHE A 220 9.77 -4.23 -16.89
C PHE A 220 8.79 -5.18 -16.16
N LEU A 221 9.13 -5.64 -14.96
CA LEU A 221 8.28 -6.52 -14.15
C LEU A 221 6.98 -5.81 -13.75
N GLU A 222 7.05 -4.53 -13.35
CA GLU A 222 5.88 -3.73 -13.03
C GLU A 222 4.89 -3.71 -14.22
N ARG A 223 5.38 -3.45 -15.43
CA ARG A 223 4.56 -3.41 -16.64
C ARG A 223 4.05 -4.79 -17.07
N ALA A 224 4.87 -5.82 -16.93
CA ALA A 224 4.47 -7.20 -17.25
C ALA A 224 3.35 -7.72 -16.33
N LEU A 225 3.30 -7.25 -15.09
CA LEU A 225 2.28 -7.62 -14.09
C LEU A 225 1.01 -6.75 -14.17
N GLU A 226 1.05 -5.61 -14.87
CA GLU A 226 -0.07 -4.67 -14.97
C GLU A 226 -1.36 -5.28 -15.54
N PRO A 227 -1.32 -6.10 -16.65
CA PRO A 227 -2.52 -6.73 -17.19
C PRO A 227 -3.21 -7.70 -16.23
N PHE A 228 -2.47 -8.22 -15.25
CA PHE A 228 -2.98 -9.14 -14.23
C PHE A 228 -3.43 -8.43 -12.94
N GLY A 229 -3.21 -7.11 -12.82
CA GLY A 229 -3.46 -6.34 -11.61
C GLY A 229 -2.50 -6.67 -10.46
N LEU A 230 -1.42 -7.42 -10.73
CA LEU A 230 -0.46 -7.87 -9.71
C LEU A 230 0.70 -6.88 -9.50
N HIS A 231 0.85 -5.86 -10.36
CA HIS A 231 1.89 -4.85 -10.28
C HIS A 231 1.87 -4.09 -8.94
N HIS A 232 0.69 -3.96 -8.31
CA HIS A 232 0.56 -3.38 -6.98
C HIS A 232 1.40 -4.11 -5.92
N LEU A 233 1.47 -5.44 -5.98
CA LEU A 233 2.28 -6.24 -5.05
C LEU A 233 3.77 -5.96 -5.19
N LEU A 234 4.22 -5.59 -6.40
CA LEU A 234 5.61 -5.32 -6.70
C LEU A 234 6.02 -3.90 -6.29
N TYR A 235 5.24 -2.88 -6.69
CA TYR A 235 5.69 -1.50 -6.52
C TYR A 235 5.35 -0.91 -5.15
N MET A 236 4.28 -1.37 -4.49
CA MET A 236 3.85 -0.79 -3.22
C MET A 236 4.90 -0.88 -2.12
N PRO A 237 5.56 -2.02 -1.89
CA PRO A 237 6.64 -2.10 -0.92
C PRO A 237 7.81 -1.15 -1.20
N ILE A 238 8.02 -0.82 -2.48
CA ILE A 238 9.11 0.08 -2.90
C ILE A 238 8.70 1.55 -2.76
N TYR A 239 7.49 1.91 -3.19
CA TYR A 239 7.08 3.32 -3.25
C TYR A 239 6.48 3.85 -1.97
N TYR A 240 5.81 3.01 -1.18
CA TYR A 240 5.03 3.43 -0.01
C TYR A 240 5.43 2.78 1.29
N ASP A 241 6.29 1.76 1.23
CA ASP A 241 6.75 0.99 2.37
C ASP A 241 8.28 1.06 2.48
N ASN A 242 8.84 0.45 3.52
CA ASN A 242 10.25 0.56 3.90
C ASN A 242 11.22 -0.32 3.09
N LEU A 243 10.79 -0.89 1.95
CA LEU A 243 11.62 -1.84 1.20
C LEU A 243 12.93 -1.25 0.67
N VAL A 244 12.91 -0.06 0.10
CA VAL A 244 14.08 0.62 -0.50
C VAL A 244 14.60 1.72 0.40
N ILE A 245 13.71 2.52 0.96
CA ILE A 245 14.01 3.63 1.85
C ILE A 245 12.89 3.77 2.89
N ASN A 246 13.24 4.22 4.09
CA ASN A 246 12.29 4.47 5.16
C ASN A 246 11.17 5.42 4.70
N ASP A 247 9.95 5.13 5.07
CA ASP A 247 8.73 5.83 4.65
C ASP A 247 8.39 5.74 3.15
N GLY A 248 9.15 4.94 2.39
CA GLY A 248 8.95 4.76 0.95
C GLY A 248 9.48 5.92 0.10
N ILE A 249 9.66 5.64 -1.18
CA ILE A 249 10.27 6.58 -2.13
C ILE A 249 9.47 7.88 -2.24
N TYR A 250 8.13 7.81 -2.31
CA TYR A 250 7.33 9.01 -2.55
C TYR A 250 7.28 9.95 -1.35
N ALA A 251 7.23 9.45 -0.13
CA ALA A 251 7.27 10.29 1.06
C ALA A 251 8.64 10.95 1.20
N THR A 252 9.71 10.19 1.02
CA THR A 252 11.08 10.71 1.07
C THR A 252 11.35 11.70 -0.04
N TRP A 253 10.90 11.43 -1.27
CA TRP A 253 11.00 12.37 -2.38
C TRP A 253 10.32 13.70 -2.07
N SER A 254 9.09 13.64 -1.58
CA SER A 254 8.31 14.81 -1.18
C SER A 254 9.02 15.66 -0.12
N SER A 255 9.68 15.03 0.85
CA SER A 255 10.44 15.72 1.90
C SER A 255 11.78 16.30 1.43
N LEU A 256 12.35 15.74 0.35
CA LEU A 256 13.61 16.23 -0.23
C LEU A 256 13.42 17.40 -1.21
N LEU A 257 12.22 17.60 -1.77
CA LEU A 257 11.97 18.65 -2.75
C LEU A 257 12.51 20.04 -2.35
N PRO A 258 12.28 20.54 -1.09
CA PRO A 258 12.81 21.82 -0.66
C PRO A 258 14.36 21.86 -0.61
N ILE A 259 14.99 20.72 -0.33
CA ILE A 259 16.43 20.58 -0.26
C ILE A 259 17.03 20.55 -1.68
N LEU A 260 16.36 19.83 -2.59
CA LEU A 260 16.79 19.67 -3.97
C LEU A 260 16.73 20.98 -4.76
N SER A 261 15.76 21.85 -4.48
CA SER A 261 15.61 23.15 -5.15
C SER A 261 16.77 24.10 -4.89
N HIS A 262 17.47 23.97 -3.76
CA HIS A 262 18.58 24.81 -3.36
C HIS A 262 19.95 24.10 -3.40
N SER A 263 19.98 22.80 -3.70
CA SER A 263 21.21 22.02 -3.67
C SER A 263 21.99 22.10 -4.97
N THR A 264 23.29 22.29 -4.86
CA THR A 264 24.24 22.17 -5.98
C THR A 264 24.86 20.78 -6.10
N ARG A 265 24.54 19.87 -5.16
CA ARG A 265 25.03 18.50 -5.16
C ARG A 265 24.28 17.67 -6.20
N PRO A 266 24.95 16.71 -6.86
CA PRO A 266 24.30 15.86 -7.84
C PRO A 266 23.23 14.95 -7.21
N LEU A 267 22.14 14.71 -7.94
CA LEU A 267 20.98 13.95 -7.46
C LEU A 267 21.32 12.53 -7.00
N ASN A 268 22.28 11.88 -7.65
CA ASN A 268 22.72 10.53 -7.29
C ASN A 268 23.38 10.46 -5.90
N GLU A 269 23.90 11.57 -5.38
CA GLU A 269 24.43 11.63 -4.01
C GLU A 269 23.33 11.88 -2.97
N LEU A 270 22.33 12.70 -3.32
CA LEU A 270 21.25 13.08 -2.42
C LEU A 270 20.15 12.02 -2.38
N ALA A 271 19.89 11.38 -3.50
CA ALA A 271 18.84 10.38 -3.67
C ALA A 271 19.30 9.27 -4.64
N PRO A 272 20.20 8.36 -4.22
CA PRO A 272 20.71 7.27 -5.08
C PRO A 272 19.60 6.34 -5.60
N TRP A 273 18.49 6.29 -4.91
CA TRP A 273 17.27 5.55 -5.27
C TRP A 273 16.35 6.29 -6.25
N ALA A 274 16.65 7.54 -6.62
CA ALA A 274 15.80 8.35 -7.49
C ALA A 274 15.50 7.71 -8.84
N GLY A 275 16.32 6.78 -9.30
CA GLY A 275 16.07 6.01 -10.52
C GLY A 275 14.72 5.27 -10.50
N PHE A 276 14.24 4.81 -9.34
CA PHE A 276 12.93 4.17 -9.22
C PHE A 276 11.75 5.11 -9.48
N THR A 277 11.95 6.43 -9.42
CA THR A 277 10.93 7.42 -9.82
C THR A 277 10.77 7.52 -11.33
N ALA A 278 11.60 6.81 -12.12
CA ALA A 278 11.56 6.81 -13.58
C ALA A 278 10.19 6.41 -14.18
N THR A 279 9.37 5.65 -13.44
CA THR A 279 7.97 5.37 -13.83
C THR A 279 7.13 6.65 -13.95
N GLY A 280 7.51 7.74 -13.28
CA GLY A 280 6.91 9.07 -13.45
C GLY A 280 7.04 9.61 -14.86
N TRP A 281 8.16 9.35 -15.54
CA TRP A 281 8.36 9.76 -16.94
C TRP A 281 7.39 9.07 -17.90
N VAL A 282 7.08 7.80 -17.64
CA VAL A 282 6.06 7.07 -18.42
C VAL A 282 4.68 7.70 -18.21
N LYS A 283 4.35 8.14 -17.01
CA LYS A 283 3.08 8.83 -16.74
C LYS A 283 3.04 10.19 -17.43
N LEU A 284 4.13 10.95 -17.40
CA LEU A 284 4.19 12.29 -17.96
C LEU A 284 4.16 12.29 -19.51
N PHE A 285 4.84 11.37 -20.16
CA PHE A 285 4.97 11.32 -21.62
C PHE A 285 4.17 10.18 -22.25
N GLY A 286 4.15 9.01 -21.64
CA GLY A 286 3.50 7.81 -22.17
C GLY A 286 1.99 7.89 -22.12
N LEU A 287 1.39 8.34 -20.99
CA LEU A 287 -0.07 8.43 -20.89
C LEU A 287 -0.68 9.42 -21.88
N PRO A 288 -0.15 10.65 -22.10
CA PRO A 288 -0.63 11.53 -23.16
C PRO A 288 -0.50 10.92 -24.56
N ALA A 289 0.59 10.20 -24.84
CA ALA A 289 0.77 9.51 -26.11
C ALA A 289 -0.25 8.38 -26.31
N ILE A 290 -0.52 7.59 -25.27
CA ILE A 290 -1.55 6.55 -25.29
C ILE A 290 -2.94 7.18 -25.47
N ALA A 291 -3.24 8.25 -24.75
CA ALA A 291 -4.50 8.99 -24.90
C ALA A 291 -4.70 9.49 -26.35
N ALA A 292 -3.65 10.08 -26.94
CA ALA A 292 -3.67 10.50 -28.34
C ALA A 292 -3.88 9.33 -29.32
N ALA A 293 -3.24 8.18 -29.05
CA ALA A 293 -3.41 6.96 -29.84
C ALA A 293 -4.86 6.44 -29.74
N PHE A 294 -5.43 6.37 -28.55
CA PHE A 294 -6.82 5.97 -28.37
C PHE A 294 -7.79 6.91 -29.10
N TYR A 295 -7.57 8.22 -28.98
CA TYR A 295 -8.39 9.19 -29.69
C TYR A 295 -8.30 9.05 -31.21
N SER A 296 -7.09 8.88 -31.76
CA SER A 296 -6.87 8.78 -33.21
C SER A 296 -7.47 7.51 -33.82
N THR A 297 -7.41 6.38 -33.09
CA THR A 297 -7.88 5.07 -33.51
C THR A 297 -9.37 4.82 -33.18
N ALA A 298 -9.99 5.66 -32.34
CA ALA A 298 -11.38 5.51 -31.96
C ALA A 298 -12.34 5.76 -33.15
N LYS A 299 -13.46 5.01 -33.14
CA LYS A 299 -14.58 5.24 -34.09
C LYS A 299 -15.11 6.66 -33.91
N PRO A 300 -15.52 7.35 -35.01
CA PRO A 300 -15.98 8.73 -34.98
C PRO A 300 -17.05 9.00 -33.92
N GLU A 301 -17.99 8.08 -33.74
CA GLU A 301 -19.11 8.20 -32.79
C GLU A 301 -18.65 8.23 -31.31
N ARG A 302 -17.49 7.62 -31.02
CA ARG A 302 -16.95 7.56 -29.66
C ARG A 302 -15.94 8.67 -29.36
N ARG A 303 -15.43 9.39 -30.36
CA ARG A 303 -14.42 10.43 -30.17
C ARG A 303 -14.87 11.57 -29.28
N ALA A 304 -16.14 11.96 -29.37
CA ALA A 304 -16.71 13.05 -28.55
C ALA A 304 -16.65 12.71 -27.04
N GLY A 305 -17.04 11.49 -26.66
CA GLY A 305 -16.97 11.04 -25.27
C GLY A 305 -15.52 10.86 -24.78
N LEU A 306 -14.63 10.34 -25.65
CA LEU A 306 -13.21 10.17 -25.30
C LEU A 306 -12.50 11.51 -25.13
N ARG A 307 -12.91 12.56 -25.85
CA ARG A 307 -12.31 13.90 -25.75
C ARG A 307 -12.41 14.47 -24.32
N VAL A 308 -13.51 14.20 -23.63
CA VAL A 308 -13.72 14.66 -22.24
C VAL A 308 -12.88 13.87 -21.23
N ILE A 309 -12.59 12.61 -21.53
CA ILE A 309 -11.87 11.71 -20.60
C ILE A 309 -10.35 11.76 -20.81
N LEU A 310 -9.90 11.95 -22.04
CA LEU A 310 -8.50 11.86 -22.43
C LEU A 310 -7.77 13.21 -22.50
N VAL A 311 -8.49 14.30 -22.45
CA VAL A 311 -7.93 15.66 -22.37
C VAL A 311 -8.29 16.22 -21.00
N PRO A 312 -7.32 16.27 -20.07
CA PRO A 312 -7.53 16.89 -18.76
C PRO A 312 -7.76 18.41 -18.89
#